data_b757dcdb094615b70bd5042628e0e4a9
#
_entry.id   b757dcdb094615b70bd5042628e0e4a9
#
_cell.length_a   1.000
_cell.length_b   1.000
_cell.length_c   1.000
_cell.angle_alpha   90.00
_cell.angle_beta   90.00
_cell.angle_gamma   90.00
#
_symmetry.space_group_name_H-M   'P 1'
#
loop_
_entity.id
_entity.type
_entity.pdbx_description
1 polymer ?
#
loop_
_entity_poly.entity_id
_entity_poly.type
_entity_poly.pdbx_seq_one_letter_code
_entity_poly.pdbx_strand_id
1 'polypeptide(L)'
;MVSFDNTENAFKAKSNSDLNRSYWLFKMVGNPTVVNFGAKVAPIGLAIGFKGLIKNTIFKQFVGGENINECDKTIAELGKYNIGTILDYSVEGKESEVDFDACCKETIETIHKAKNDKLIPFCVFKVTGLARFDLLEKVSVNAEFTDAETKEYDKVKQRVYSICKEAADANQPLFIDAEESWIQPAIDGLADENMAKFNKEKAIVYNTFQLYRKDRLDFLKQTIAHAKANGFKVGAKLVRGAYMEKERARAIEKNYPSPIQDTKEDSDIDYNLALEECVKNLDMMGLCAGTHNEKSSLYLVELMHKYAISSSDKRIYFSQLLGMSDHISYNLTLSNYNVAKYVPYGPVKEVLPYLMRRAQENTSVKGQTGRELSLIIKEKERRSKLK
;
A
#
# COMPACT_ATOMS: atom_id res chain seq x y z
N MET A 1 5.79 -5.93 -26.15
CA MET A 1 5.13 -6.71 -25.06
C MET A 1 5.93 -6.52 -23.79
N VAL A 2 5.27 -6.23 -22.65
CA VAL A 2 5.97 -6.08 -21.35
C VAL A 2 6.56 -7.41 -20.93
N SER A 3 7.82 -7.41 -20.47
CA SER A 3 8.48 -8.58 -19.89
C SER A 3 9.16 -8.17 -18.57
N PHE A 4 9.02 -9.01 -17.56
CA PHE A 4 9.62 -8.78 -16.25
C PHE A 4 10.97 -9.50 -16.06
N ASP A 5 11.52 -10.11 -17.11
CA ASP A 5 12.80 -10.81 -17.08
C ASP A 5 14.01 -9.93 -17.42
N ASN A 6 13.78 -8.67 -17.79
CA ASN A 6 14.85 -7.72 -18.08
C ASN A 6 15.45 -7.18 -16.78
N THR A 7 16.51 -7.84 -16.30
CA THR A 7 17.18 -7.48 -15.04
C THR A 7 18.05 -6.23 -15.16
N GLU A 8 18.56 -5.91 -16.35
CA GLU A 8 19.30 -4.67 -16.60
C GLU A 8 18.42 -3.46 -16.31
N ASN A 9 17.21 -3.44 -16.87
CA ASN A 9 16.25 -2.38 -16.62
C ASN A 9 15.74 -2.41 -15.16
N ALA A 10 15.44 -3.59 -14.64
CA ALA A 10 14.92 -3.77 -13.27
C ALA A 10 15.85 -3.17 -12.19
N PHE A 11 17.15 -3.28 -12.38
CA PHE A 11 18.15 -2.87 -11.41
C PHE A 11 19.05 -1.71 -11.86
N LYS A 12 18.65 -0.98 -12.93
CA LYS A 12 19.44 0.15 -13.47
C LYS A 12 19.74 1.25 -12.46
N ALA A 13 18.85 1.44 -11.48
CA ALA A 13 19.01 2.41 -10.40
C ALA A 13 19.94 1.93 -9.27
N LYS A 14 20.28 0.63 -9.22
CA LYS A 14 21.08 0.05 -8.13
C LYS A 14 22.55 -0.06 -8.49
N SER A 15 23.41 0.47 -7.62
CA SER A 15 24.85 0.20 -7.66
C SER A 15 25.16 -1.27 -7.35
N ASN A 16 26.38 -1.73 -7.63
CA ASN A 16 26.81 -3.08 -7.25
C ASN A 16 26.79 -3.28 -5.72
N SER A 17 27.07 -2.24 -4.95
CA SER A 17 26.97 -2.26 -3.49
C SER A 17 25.53 -2.43 -3.04
N ASP A 18 24.57 -1.72 -3.67
CA ASP A 18 23.15 -1.85 -3.37
C ASP A 18 22.60 -3.23 -3.74
N LEU A 19 23.01 -3.79 -4.88
CA LEU A 19 22.66 -5.17 -5.25
C LEU A 19 23.21 -6.19 -4.25
N ASN A 20 24.44 -6.03 -3.79
CA ASN A 20 25.02 -6.91 -2.77
C ASN A 20 24.27 -6.80 -1.45
N ARG A 21 23.90 -5.58 -1.02
CA ARG A 21 23.07 -5.38 0.19
C ARG A 21 21.72 -6.06 0.04
N SER A 22 21.02 -5.84 -1.09
CA SER A 22 19.73 -6.46 -1.37
C SER A 22 19.84 -8.00 -1.41
N TYR A 23 20.90 -8.55 -2.03
CA TYR A 23 21.15 -10.00 -2.04
C TYR A 23 21.20 -10.61 -0.63
N TRP A 24 22.03 -10.03 0.24
CA TRP A 24 22.15 -10.52 1.61
C TRP A 24 20.88 -10.34 2.42
N LEU A 25 20.19 -9.20 2.24
CA LEU A 25 18.92 -8.93 2.91
C LEU A 25 17.86 -9.95 2.51
N PHE A 26 17.63 -10.18 1.21
CA PHE A 26 16.63 -11.16 0.74
C PHE A 26 17.01 -12.59 1.11
N LYS A 27 18.29 -12.93 1.17
CA LYS A 27 18.76 -14.21 1.68
C LYS A 27 18.44 -14.41 3.16
N MET A 28 18.56 -13.35 3.97
CA MET A 28 18.23 -13.39 5.41
C MET A 28 16.70 -13.43 5.63
N VAL A 29 15.95 -12.55 4.96
CA VAL A 29 14.48 -12.51 5.13
C VAL A 29 13.77 -13.70 4.48
N GLY A 30 14.43 -14.47 3.63
CA GLY A 30 13.95 -15.75 3.13
C GLY A 30 14.01 -16.90 4.15
N ASN A 31 14.63 -16.68 5.32
CA ASN A 31 14.74 -17.70 6.37
C ASN A 31 13.79 -17.36 7.55
N PRO A 32 12.71 -18.16 7.76
CA PRO A 32 11.73 -17.88 8.82
C PRO A 32 12.35 -17.81 10.23
N THR A 33 13.36 -18.63 10.52
CA THR A 33 14.04 -18.65 11.82
C THR A 33 14.77 -17.33 12.08
N VAL A 34 15.44 -16.80 11.05
CA VAL A 34 16.17 -15.50 11.14
C VAL A 34 15.18 -14.36 11.34
N VAL A 35 14.06 -14.38 10.60
CA VAL A 35 13.01 -13.33 10.70
C VAL A 35 12.33 -13.37 12.07
N ASN A 36 11.94 -14.54 12.57
CA ASN A 36 11.30 -14.69 13.88
C ASN A 36 12.24 -14.28 15.04
N PHE A 37 13.52 -14.63 14.94
CA PHE A 37 14.53 -14.17 15.90
C PHE A 37 14.73 -12.65 15.80
N GLY A 38 14.89 -12.12 14.60
CA GLY A 38 15.03 -10.68 14.35
C GLY A 38 13.85 -9.88 14.89
N ALA A 39 12.63 -10.36 14.71
CA ALA A 39 11.41 -9.72 15.22
C ALA A 39 11.39 -9.58 16.73
N LYS A 40 11.91 -10.60 17.46
CA LYS A 40 12.01 -10.57 18.93
C LYS A 40 13.12 -9.65 19.43
N VAL A 41 14.23 -9.57 18.70
CA VAL A 41 15.44 -8.87 19.14
C VAL A 41 15.47 -7.41 18.68
N ALA A 42 14.80 -7.05 17.59
CA ALA A 42 14.84 -5.69 17.03
C ALA A 42 14.36 -4.60 18.02
N PRO A 43 13.28 -4.78 18.80
CA PRO A 43 12.87 -3.77 19.80
C PRO A 43 13.94 -3.59 20.90
N ILE A 44 14.57 -4.69 21.35
CA ILE A 44 15.66 -4.68 22.34
C ILE A 44 16.89 -3.98 21.74
N GLY A 45 17.24 -4.31 20.49
CA GLY A 45 18.36 -3.70 19.77
C GLY A 45 18.20 -2.17 19.65
N LEU A 46 16.99 -1.69 19.37
CA LEU A 46 16.70 -0.26 19.35
C LEU A 46 16.93 0.39 20.73
N ALA A 47 16.50 -0.25 21.80
CA ALA A 47 16.66 0.25 23.17
C ALA A 47 18.14 0.36 23.60
N ILE A 48 19.00 -0.51 23.10
CA ILE A 48 20.44 -0.53 23.43
C ILE A 48 21.36 0.13 22.39
N GLY A 49 20.77 0.92 21.46
CA GLY A 49 21.54 1.79 20.57
C GLY A 49 21.86 1.26 19.17
N PHE A 50 21.33 0.10 18.75
CA PHE A 50 21.51 -0.44 17.39
C PHE A 50 20.66 0.24 16.30
N LYS A 51 20.12 1.43 16.58
CA LYS A 51 19.34 2.24 15.60
C LYS A 51 20.08 2.40 14.27
N GLY A 52 21.38 2.70 14.31
CA GLY A 52 22.22 2.88 13.12
C GLY A 52 22.31 1.64 12.24
N LEU A 53 22.41 0.45 12.83
CA LEU A 53 22.43 -0.81 12.07
C LEU A 53 21.10 -1.06 11.36
N ILE A 54 19.98 -0.90 12.06
CA ILE A 54 18.64 -1.06 11.49
C ILE A 54 18.42 -0.04 10.37
N LYS A 55 18.81 1.24 10.59
CA LYS A 55 18.68 2.33 9.60
C LYS A 55 19.48 2.04 8.32
N ASN A 56 20.69 1.52 8.43
CA ASN A 56 21.57 1.25 7.29
C ASN A 56 21.29 -0.07 6.56
N THR A 57 20.42 -0.93 7.10
CA THR A 57 20.08 -2.24 6.53
C THR A 57 18.63 -2.28 6.05
N ILE A 58 17.73 -2.83 6.85
CA ILE A 58 16.33 -3.08 6.48
C ILE A 58 15.55 -1.77 6.27
N PHE A 59 15.78 -0.75 7.09
CA PHE A 59 15.11 0.55 6.95
C PHE A 59 15.47 1.18 5.60
N LYS A 60 16.75 1.28 5.25
CA LYS A 60 17.20 1.84 3.97
C LYS A 60 16.64 1.10 2.74
N GLN A 61 16.27 -0.16 2.87
CA GLN A 61 15.70 -0.96 1.77
C GLN A 61 14.23 -0.64 1.53
N PHE A 62 13.44 -0.42 2.60
CA PHE A 62 11.98 -0.42 2.53
C PHE A 62 11.32 0.90 2.98
N VAL A 63 12.09 1.87 3.46
CA VAL A 63 11.60 3.13 4.04
C VAL A 63 12.29 4.32 3.37
N GLY A 64 11.53 5.36 3.06
CA GLY A 64 12.03 6.54 2.37
C GLY A 64 12.86 7.47 3.25
N GLY A 65 12.49 7.59 4.54
CA GLY A 65 13.14 8.49 5.49
C GLY A 65 12.48 8.46 6.86
N GLU A 66 13.05 9.16 7.84
CA GLU A 66 12.42 9.31 9.17
C GLU A 66 11.38 10.45 9.19
N ASN A 67 11.36 11.32 8.19
CA ASN A 67 10.40 12.42 8.01
C ASN A 67 10.23 12.74 6.52
N ILE A 68 9.27 13.62 6.20
CA ILE A 68 8.93 14.01 4.81
C ILE A 68 10.16 14.53 4.05
N ASN A 69 11.01 15.36 4.67
CA ASN A 69 12.15 15.97 3.99
C ASN A 69 13.24 14.93 3.64
N GLU A 70 13.45 13.92 4.49
CA GLU A 70 14.37 12.82 4.18
C GLU A 70 13.92 12.00 2.97
N CYS A 71 12.61 12.00 2.64
CA CYS A 71 12.07 11.31 1.48
C CYS A 71 12.44 11.96 0.14
N ASP A 72 12.87 13.23 0.11
CA ASP A 72 13.20 13.95 -1.12
C ASP A 72 14.20 13.20 -2.00
N LYS A 73 15.19 12.57 -1.37
CA LYS A 73 16.17 11.76 -2.09
C LYS A 73 15.53 10.58 -2.78
N THR A 74 14.64 9.84 -2.08
CA THR A 74 13.93 8.68 -2.63
C THR A 74 12.97 9.10 -3.74
N ILE A 75 12.25 10.20 -3.56
CA ILE A 75 11.35 10.78 -4.56
C ILE A 75 12.12 11.13 -5.84
N ALA A 76 13.24 11.84 -5.71
CA ALA A 76 14.07 12.22 -6.84
C ALA A 76 14.72 11.01 -7.53
N GLU A 77 15.18 9.99 -6.78
CA GLU A 77 15.76 8.78 -7.35
C GLU A 77 14.73 7.97 -8.15
N LEU A 78 13.51 7.78 -7.64
CA LEU A 78 12.42 7.11 -8.36
C LEU A 78 11.97 7.92 -9.58
N GLY A 79 11.85 9.24 -9.42
CA GLY A 79 11.41 10.17 -10.46
C GLY A 79 12.30 10.17 -11.70
N LYS A 80 13.62 9.92 -11.57
CA LYS A 80 14.56 9.75 -12.70
C LYS A 80 14.13 8.64 -13.66
N TYR A 81 13.31 7.70 -13.19
CA TYR A 81 12.84 6.55 -13.95
C TYR A 81 11.33 6.58 -14.20
N ASN A 82 10.70 7.74 -14.05
CA ASN A 82 9.26 7.94 -14.18
C ASN A 82 8.43 7.05 -13.22
N ILE A 83 8.98 6.75 -12.04
CA ILE A 83 8.27 6.05 -10.97
C ILE A 83 7.84 7.09 -9.95
N GLY A 84 6.52 7.20 -9.75
CA GLY A 84 5.94 8.07 -8.73
C GLY A 84 6.15 7.52 -7.31
N THR A 85 5.96 8.38 -6.33
CA THR A 85 6.04 8.06 -4.91
C THR A 85 4.68 8.21 -4.24
N ILE A 86 4.27 7.22 -3.45
CA ILE A 86 3.12 7.28 -2.55
C ILE A 86 3.70 7.39 -1.15
N LEU A 87 3.67 8.58 -0.56
CA LEU A 87 4.20 8.80 0.79
C LEU A 87 3.20 8.29 1.83
N ASP A 88 3.65 7.38 2.69
CA ASP A 88 2.88 6.79 3.78
C ASP A 88 3.53 7.08 5.12
N TYR A 89 2.85 7.88 5.95
CA TYR A 89 3.25 8.06 7.33
C TYR A 89 2.92 6.81 8.14
N SER A 90 3.87 5.88 8.16
CA SER A 90 3.70 4.53 8.71
C SER A 90 3.92 4.49 10.22
N VAL A 91 3.24 5.36 10.97
CA VAL A 91 3.23 5.38 12.43
C VAL A 91 1.99 4.65 12.92
N GLU A 92 2.17 3.61 13.73
CA GLU A 92 1.11 2.74 14.23
C GLU A 92 1.10 2.69 15.76
N GLY A 93 -0.04 2.26 16.36
CA GLY A 93 -0.17 2.03 17.79
C GLY A 93 -0.29 3.32 18.61
N LYS A 94 -0.88 4.36 18.06
CA LYS A 94 -1.25 5.57 18.79
C LYS A 94 -2.62 5.40 19.44
N GLU A 95 -2.80 5.97 20.64
CA GLU A 95 -4.01 5.78 21.44
C GLU A 95 -4.57 7.08 22.01
N SER A 96 -3.85 8.22 21.86
CA SER A 96 -4.27 9.50 22.41
C SER A 96 -4.81 10.45 21.36
N GLU A 97 -5.76 11.31 21.75
CA GLU A 97 -6.30 12.38 20.90
C GLU A 97 -5.22 13.29 20.33
N VAL A 98 -4.17 13.59 21.14
CA VAL A 98 -3.03 14.41 20.71
C VAL A 98 -2.24 13.70 19.59
N ASP A 99 -2.04 12.40 19.70
CA ASP A 99 -1.37 11.62 18.65
C ASP A 99 -2.21 11.57 17.37
N PHE A 100 -3.53 11.39 17.48
CA PHE A 100 -4.44 11.38 16.33
C PHE A 100 -4.47 12.72 15.60
N ASP A 101 -4.48 13.83 16.34
CA ASP A 101 -4.39 15.18 15.76
C ASP A 101 -3.03 15.40 15.08
N ALA A 102 -1.94 14.92 15.69
CA ALA A 102 -0.61 15.00 15.10
C ALA A 102 -0.51 14.17 13.80
N CYS A 103 -1.09 12.95 13.77
CA CYS A 103 -1.14 12.11 12.57
C CYS A 103 -1.98 12.76 11.46
N CYS A 104 -3.13 13.36 11.80
CA CYS A 104 -3.95 14.14 10.88
C CYS A 104 -3.15 15.29 10.25
N LYS A 105 -2.45 16.06 11.07
CA LYS A 105 -1.60 17.18 10.62
C LYS A 105 -0.48 16.69 9.69
N GLU A 106 0.24 15.63 10.07
CA GLU A 106 1.32 15.07 9.24
C GLU A 106 0.81 14.59 7.89
N THR A 107 -0.39 13.98 7.85
CA THR A 107 -1.03 13.57 6.59
C THR A 107 -1.35 14.79 5.71
N ILE A 108 -1.83 15.87 6.28
CA ILE A 108 -2.09 17.13 5.56
C ILE A 108 -0.78 17.73 5.04
N GLU A 109 0.30 17.72 5.81
CA GLU A 109 1.62 18.17 5.35
C GLU A 109 2.13 17.30 4.18
N THR A 110 1.83 16.00 4.18
CA THR A 110 2.14 15.11 3.03
C THR A 110 1.37 15.54 1.78
N ILE A 111 0.10 15.94 1.91
CA ILE A 111 -0.71 16.48 0.81
C ILE A 111 -0.13 17.81 0.30
N HIS A 112 0.26 18.70 1.20
CA HIS A 112 0.91 19.97 0.83
C HIS A 112 2.23 19.73 0.07
N LYS A 113 3.04 18.76 0.51
CA LYS A 113 4.26 18.34 -0.17
C LYS A 113 3.98 17.81 -1.57
N ALA A 114 2.89 17.03 -1.73
CA ALA A 114 2.50 16.44 -3.00
C ALA A 114 1.88 17.45 -3.97
N LYS A 115 1.32 18.55 -3.45
CA LYS A 115 0.66 19.58 -4.25
C LYS A 115 1.60 20.12 -5.34
N ASN A 116 1.19 19.97 -6.59
CA ASN A 116 1.97 20.36 -7.76
C ASN A 116 3.26 19.56 -8.00
N ASP A 117 3.56 18.51 -7.23
CA ASP A 117 4.67 17.61 -7.48
C ASP A 117 4.20 16.37 -8.26
N LYS A 118 4.56 16.32 -9.55
CA LYS A 118 4.21 15.20 -10.44
C LYS A 118 4.86 13.87 -10.03
N LEU A 119 5.87 13.91 -9.17
CA LEU A 119 6.55 12.72 -8.65
C LEU A 119 5.80 12.08 -7.48
N ILE A 120 4.76 12.76 -6.94
CA ILE A 120 3.93 12.24 -5.86
C ILE A 120 2.47 12.14 -6.34
N PRO A 121 2.11 11.09 -7.12
CA PRO A 121 0.78 10.98 -7.70
C PRO A 121 -0.32 10.69 -6.68
N PHE A 122 0.01 10.17 -5.51
CA PHE A 122 -0.93 9.82 -4.44
C PHE A 122 -0.35 10.10 -3.06
N CYS A 123 -1.22 10.48 -2.14
CA CYS A 123 -0.99 10.41 -0.69
C CYS A 123 -1.81 9.27 -0.08
N VAL A 124 -1.55 8.94 1.19
CA VAL A 124 -2.23 7.83 1.87
C VAL A 124 -2.29 8.06 3.38
N PHE A 125 -3.33 7.52 4.01
CA PHE A 125 -3.40 7.39 5.46
C PHE A 125 -4.18 6.13 5.88
N LYS A 126 -4.01 5.75 7.16
CA LYS A 126 -4.78 4.70 7.84
C LYS A 126 -5.69 5.33 8.87
N VAL A 127 -6.92 4.82 8.96
CA VAL A 127 -7.91 5.34 9.92
C VAL A 127 -7.50 5.06 11.37
N THR A 128 -6.77 3.95 11.64
CA THR A 128 -6.22 3.68 12.98
C THR A 128 -5.12 4.65 13.42
N GLY A 129 -4.58 5.48 12.52
CA GLY A 129 -3.76 6.62 12.87
C GLY A 129 -4.56 7.83 13.39
N LEU A 130 -5.89 7.82 13.25
CA LEU A 130 -6.80 8.92 13.56
C LEU A 130 -7.86 8.57 14.61
N ALA A 131 -7.95 7.29 15.01
CA ALA A 131 -9.01 6.75 15.86
C ALA A 131 -8.51 5.58 16.70
N ARG A 132 -9.08 5.39 17.88
CA ARG A 132 -8.91 4.16 18.67
C ARG A 132 -9.48 2.97 17.92
N PHE A 133 -8.77 1.86 18.01
CA PHE A 133 -9.13 0.62 17.34
C PHE A 133 -10.48 0.06 17.80
N ASP A 134 -10.72 0.02 19.11
CA ASP A 134 -11.97 -0.49 19.72
C ASP A 134 -13.19 0.38 19.39
N LEU A 135 -13.01 1.70 19.20
CA LEU A 135 -14.06 2.57 18.73
C LEU A 135 -14.48 2.22 17.30
N LEU A 136 -13.53 1.98 16.40
CA LEU A 136 -13.80 1.54 15.03
C LEU A 136 -14.47 0.16 14.99
N GLU A 137 -14.11 -0.74 15.92
CA GLU A 137 -14.77 -2.05 16.04
C GLU A 137 -16.25 -1.88 16.46
N LYS A 138 -16.55 -1.01 17.42
CA LYS A 138 -17.93 -0.68 17.81
C LYS A 138 -18.76 -0.11 16.66
N VAL A 139 -18.18 0.83 15.89
CA VAL A 139 -18.82 1.39 14.69
C VAL A 139 -19.14 0.26 13.69
N SER A 140 -18.19 -0.62 13.49
CA SER A 140 -18.29 -1.68 12.49
C SER A 140 -19.38 -2.70 12.77
N VAL A 141 -19.77 -2.86 14.03
CA VAL A 141 -20.88 -3.75 14.44
C VAL A 141 -22.14 -3.00 14.84
N ASN A 142 -22.21 -1.69 14.57
CA ASN A 142 -23.31 -0.80 14.95
C ASN A 142 -23.66 -0.89 16.46
N ALA A 143 -22.64 -0.99 17.32
CA ALA A 143 -22.84 -1.00 18.77
C ALA A 143 -23.29 0.36 19.29
N GLU A 144 -24.03 0.36 20.38
CA GLU A 144 -24.42 1.60 21.07
C GLU A 144 -23.19 2.34 21.61
N PHE A 145 -23.20 3.65 21.44
CA PHE A 145 -22.18 4.55 21.92
C PHE A 145 -22.61 5.24 23.21
N THR A 146 -21.68 5.48 24.10
CA THR A 146 -21.79 6.49 25.14
C THR A 146 -21.71 7.88 24.52
N ASP A 147 -22.16 8.91 25.25
CA ASP A 147 -22.01 10.32 24.82
C ASP A 147 -20.54 10.70 24.56
N ALA A 148 -19.61 10.13 25.31
CA ALA A 148 -18.17 10.34 25.13
C ALA A 148 -17.67 9.72 23.83
N GLU A 149 -18.06 8.48 23.51
CA GLU A 149 -17.71 7.78 22.29
C GLU A 149 -18.33 8.43 21.05
N THR A 150 -19.54 8.95 21.16
CA THR A 150 -20.19 9.71 20.09
C THR A 150 -19.35 10.95 19.74
N LYS A 151 -18.93 11.73 20.74
CA LYS A 151 -18.06 12.91 20.54
C LYS A 151 -16.69 12.52 19.99
N GLU A 152 -16.14 11.41 20.45
CA GLU A 152 -14.87 10.90 19.94
C GLU A 152 -14.96 10.50 18.46
N TYR A 153 -16.01 9.75 18.08
CA TYR A 153 -16.22 9.37 16.69
C TYR A 153 -16.50 10.57 15.76
N ASP A 154 -17.18 11.61 16.28
CA ASP A 154 -17.34 12.86 15.54
C ASP A 154 -16.00 13.54 15.24
N LYS A 155 -15.02 13.48 16.15
CA LYS A 155 -13.66 13.95 15.87
C LYS A 155 -12.97 13.09 14.81
N VAL A 156 -13.16 11.78 14.84
CA VAL A 156 -12.63 10.88 13.77
C VAL A 156 -13.17 11.30 12.41
N LYS A 157 -14.50 11.45 12.29
CA LYS A 157 -15.14 11.94 11.06
C LYS A 157 -14.56 13.29 10.61
N GLN A 158 -14.36 14.22 11.55
CA GLN A 158 -13.81 15.53 11.26
C GLN A 158 -12.35 15.46 10.76
N ARG A 159 -11.49 14.61 11.35
CA ARG A 159 -10.10 14.39 10.88
C ARG A 159 -10.08 13.84 9.47
N VAL A 160 -10.85 12.76 9.22
CA VAL A 160 -10.94 12.15 7.89
C VAL A 160 -11.48 13.14 6.86
N TYR A 161 -12.54 13.86 7.20
CA TYR A 161 -13.08 14.91 6.33
C TYR A 161 -12.05 16.00 6.03
N SER A 162 -11.30 16.48 7.02
CA SER A 162 -10.29 17.53 6.84
C SER A 162 -9.17 17.09 5.90
N ILE A 163 -8.69 15.85 6.04
CA ILE A 163 -7.68 15.26 5.14
C ILE A 163 -8.24 15.14 3.72
N CYS A 164 -9.44 14.58 3.56
CA CYS A 164 -10.06 14.41 2.24
C CYS A 164 -10.39 15.76 1.56
N LYS A 165 -10.81 16.76 2.35
CA LYS A 165 -11.05 18.11 1.85
C LYS A 165 -9.76 18.76 1.35
N GLU A 166 -8.68 18.69 2.13
CA GLU A 166 -7.39 19.24 1.71
C GLU A 166 -6.86 18.56 0.45
N ALA A 167 -7.02 17.24 0.33
CA ALA A 167 -6.69 16.49 -0.88
C ALA A 167 -7.52 16.96 -2.09
N ALA A 168 -8.81 17.18 -1.91
CA ALA A 168 -9.69 17.70 -2.95
C ALA A 168 -9.31 19.12 -3.38
N ASP A 169 -9.07 20.03 -2.42
CA ASP A 169 -8.66 21.41 -2.66
C ASP A 169 -7.29 21.49 -3.36
N ALA A 170 -6.38 20.57 -3.01
CA ALA A 170 -5.08 20.43 -3.67
C ALA A 170 -5.15 19.68 -5.01
N ASN A 171 -6.30 19.11 -5.36
CA ASN A 171 -6.48 18.23 -6.52
C ASN A 171 -5.53 17.02 -6.49
N GLN A 172 -5.20 16.51 -5.30
CA GLN A 172 -4.24 15.46 -5.01
C GLN A 172 -4.97 14.15 -4.69
N PRO A 173 -4.82 13.07 -5.48
CA PRO A 173 -5.39 11.77 -5.17
C PRO A 173 -4.89 11.22 -3.82
N LEU A 174 -5.81 10.64 -3.04
CA LEU A 174 -5.59 10.19 -1.67
C LEU A 174 -6.16 8.80 -1.44
N PHE A 175 -5.37 7.89 -0.90
CA PHE A 175 -5.82 6.56 -0.47
C PHE A 175 -6.23 6.56 0.99
N ILE A 176 -7.36 5.93 1.29
CA ILE A 176 -7.72 5.43 2.62
C ILE A 176 -7.37 3.95 2.63
N ASP A 177 -6.35 3.59 3.42
CA ASP A 177 -5.89 2.21 3.48
C ASP A 177 -6.88 1.31 4.22
N ALA A 178 -7.06 0.10 3.70
CA ALA A 178 -7.84 -0.94 4.37
C ALA A 178 -7.01 -1.61 5.47
N GLU A 179 -7.68 -2.00 6.51
CA GLU A 179 -7.08 -2.59 7.70
C GLU A 179 -7.78 -3.93 8.05
N GLU A 180 -7.86 -4.32 9.31
CA GLU A 180 -8.47 -5.59 9.71
C GLU A 180 -9.98 -5.64 9.44
N SER A 181 -10.48 -6.82 9.10
CA SER A 181 -11.87 -7.02 8.66
C SER A 181 -12.92 -6.53 9.66
N TRP A 182 -12.63 -6.60 10.94
CA TRP A 182 -13.59 -6.23 12.00
C TRP A 182 -13.65 -4.73 12.30
N ILE A 183 -12.76 -3.93 11.73
CA ILE A 183 -12.84 -2.46 11.72
C ILE A 183 -13.09 -1.91 10.32
N GLN A 184 -12.99 -2.75 9.27
CA GLN A 184 -13.12 -2.31 7.90
C GLN A 184 -14.49 -1.71 7.55
N PRO A 185 -15.64 -2.16 8.08
CA PRO A 185 -16.92 -1.50 7.81
C PRO A 185 -16.95 -0.02 8.21
N ALA A 186 -16.32 0.35 9.33
CA ALA A 186 -16.18 1.77 9.72
C ALA A 186 -15.31 2.56 8.71
N ILE A 187 -14.23 1.95 8.25
CA ILE A 187 -13.32 2.55 7.25
C ILE A 187 -14.04 2.72 5.91
N ASP A 188 -14.75 1.68 5.45
CA ASP A 188 -15.53 1.71 4.21
C ASP A 188 -16.59 2.80 4.24
N GLY A 189 -17.29 2.98 5.37
CA GLY A 189 -18.29 4.03 5.55
C GLY A 189 -17.69 5.44 5.45
N LEU A 190 -16.55 5.67 6.12
CA LEU A 190 -15.82 6.94 6.04
C LEU A 190 -15.32 7.21 4.61
N ALA A 191 -14.85 6.18 3.91
CA ALA A 191 -14.39 6.31 2.53
C ALA A 191 -15.54 6.64 1.57
N ASP A 192 -16.67 5.91 1.68
CA ASP A 192 -17.85 6.14 0.82
C ASP A 192 -18.43 7.54 1.01
N GLU A 193 -18.59 7.99 2.26
CA GLU A 193 -19.05 9.34 2.58
C GLU A 193 -18.17 10.43 1.95
N ASN A 194 -16.85 10.26 1.99
CA ASN A 194 -15.93 11.25 1.45
C ASN A 194 -15.78 11.13 -0.08
N MET A 195 -15.86 9.93 -0.67
CA MET A 195 -15.98 9.77 -2.13
C MET A 195 -17.23 10.46 -2.65
N ALA A 196 -18.39 10.26 -2.01
CA ALA A 196 -19.63 10.92 -2.42
C ALA A 196 -19.55 12.44 -2.38
N LYS A 197 -18.77 13.02 -1.46
CA LYS A 197 -18.56 14.47 -1.35
C LYS A 197 -17.57 15.02 -2.39
N PHE A 198 -16.44 14.36 -2.57
CA PHE A 198 -15.28 14.94 -3.25
C PHE A 198 -15.00 14.37 -4.64
N ASN A 199 -15.52 13.18 -4.99
CA ASN A 199 -15.28 12.54 -6.28
C ASN A 199 -16.36 12.88 -7.34
N LYS A 200 -16.73 14.14 -7.50
CA LYS A 200 -17.81 14.52 -8.46
C LYS A 200 -17.37 14.41 -9.91
N GLU A 201 -16.21 14.92 -10.24
CA GLU A 201 -15.69 14.94 -11.60
C GLU A 201 -14.69 13.82 -11.88
N LYS A 202 -13.82 13.56 -10.90
CA LYS A 202 -12.80 12.52 -10.95
C LYS A 202 -12.58 11.89 -9.57
N ALA A 203 -11.90 10.75 -9.52
CA ALA A 203 -11.51 10.13 -8.27
C ALA A 203 -10.37 10.93 -7.60
N ILE A 204 -10.64 11.49 -6.42
CA ILE A 204 -9.68 12.10 -5.51
C ILE A 204 -9.50 11.19 -4.30
N VAL A 205 -10.58 10.81 -3.64
CA VAL A 205 -10.57 9.88 -2.51
C VAL A 205 -10.72 8.46 -3.04
N TYR A 206 -9.84 7.57 -2.60
CA TYR A 206 -9.81 6.17 -2.99
C TYR A 206 -10.00 5.30 -1.75
N ASN A 207 -10.92 4.34 -1.83
CA ASN A 207 -10.98 3.24 -0.87
C ASN A 207 -10.04 2.11 -1.28
N THR A 208 -9.60 1.29 -0.33
CA THR A 208 -8.74 0.13 -0.58
C THR A 208 -9.52 -1.18 -0.43
N PHE A 209 -9.49 -2.02 -1.47
CA PHE A 209 -10.19 -3.30 -1.54
C PHE A 209 -9.21 -4.46 -1.39
N GLN A 210 -9.42 -5.28 -0.34
CA GLN A 210 -8.52 -6.39 0.01
C GLN A 210 -9.06 -7.72 -0.55
N LEU A 211 -8.66 -8.07 -1.77
CA LEU A 211 -9.22 -9.20 -2.53
C LEU A 211 -8.82 -10.60 -2.00
N TYR A 212 -8.06 -10.67 -0.89
CA TYR A 212 -7.88 -11.93 -0.15
C TYR A 212 -9.09 -12.27 0.72
N ARG A 213 -10.08 -11.37 0.85
CA ARG A 213 -11.34 -11.58 1.55
C ARG A 213 -12.45 -11.97 0.56
N LYS A 214 -13.28 -12.93 0.98
CA LYS A 214 -14.38 -13.52 0.19
C LYS A 214 -15.46 -12.50 -0.22
N ASP A 215 -15.61 -11.43 0.55
CA ASP A 215 -16.68 -10.42 0.36
C ASP A 215 -16.28 -9.21 -0.50
N ARG A 216 -14.99 -9.01 -0.80
CA ARG A 216 -14.52 -7.73 -1.34
C ARG A 216 -14.81 -7.52 -2.83
N LEU A 217 -14.87 -8.56 -3.63
CA LEU A 217 -15.23 -8.43 -5.04
C LEU A 217 -16.70 -7.95 -5.19
N ASP A 218 -17.60 -8.52 -4.43
CA ASP A 218 -19.02 -8.11 -4.46
C ASP A 218 -19.21 -6.72 -3.85
N PHE A 219 -18.49 -6.40 -2.78
CA PHE A 219 -18.47 -5.05 -2.22
C PHE A 219 -17.99 -4.01 -3.23
N LEU A 220 -16.94 -4.29 -4.03
CA LEU A 220 -16.48 -3.40 -5.11
C LEU A 220 -17.58 -3.16 -6.14
N LYS A 221 -18.28 -4.21 -6.59
CA LYS A 221 -19.40 -4.10 -7.53
C LYS A 221 -20.54 -3.25 -6.96
N GLN A 222 -20.88 -3.46 -5.68
CA GLN A 222 -21.91 -2.67 -4.97
C GLN A 222 -21.48 -1.21 -4.86
N THR A 223 -20.23 -0.92 -4.52
CA THR A 223 -19.67 0.44 -4.46
C THR A 223 -19.78 1.15 -5.81
N ILE A 224 -19.44 0.47 -6.92
CA ILE A 224 -19.58 1.02 -8.27
C ILE A 224 -21.05 1.32 -8.60
N ALA A 225 -21.95 0.39 -8.29
CA ALA A 225 -23.40 0.58 -8.53
C ALA A 225 -23.95 1.74 -7.70
N HIS A 226 -23.57 1.82 -6.42
CA HIS A 226 -23.94 2.91 -5.52
C HIS A 226 -23.45 4.28 -6.05
N ALA A 227 -22.19 4.36 -6.47
CA ALA A 227 -21.62 5.58 -7.01
C ALA A 227 -22.33 6.05 -8.30
N LYS A 228 -22.65 5.11 -9.20
CA LYS A 228 -23.43 5.41 -10.42
C LYS A 228 -24.80 5.99 -10.09
N ALA A 229 -25.51 5.38 -9.12
CA ALA A 229 -26.84 5.83 -8.71
C ALA A 229 -26.81 7.22 -8.03
N ASN A 230 -25.71 7.59 -7.37
CA ASN A 230 -25.57 8.83 -6.61
C ASN A 230 -24.68 9.90 -7.29
N GLY A 231 -24.23 9.66 -8.51
CA GLY A 231 -23.54 10.66 -9.32
C GLY A 231 -22.17 11.07 -8.77
N PHE A 232 -21.32 10.08 -8.37
CA PHE A 232 -19.92 10.32 -8.02
C PHE A 232 -19.00 9.25 -8.62
N LYS A 233 -17.69 9.50 -8.60
CA LYS A 233 -16.66 8.58 -9.12
C LYS A 233 -16.08 7.73 -8.01
N VAL A 234 -15.68 6.49 -8.32
CA VAL A 234 -15.02 5.58 -7.38
C VAL A 234 -13.50 5.67 -7.55
N GLY A 235 -12.79 5.95 -6.47
CA GLY A 235 -11.37 5.68 -6.38
C GLY A 235 -11.15 4.29 -5.79
N ALA A 236 -10.50 3.38 -6.52
CA ALA A 236 -10.23 2.04 -6.05
C ALA A 236 -8.73 1.74 -6.05
N LYS A 237 -8.20 1.42 -4.86
CA LYS A 237 -6.90 0.77 -4.71
C LYS A 237 -7.15 -0.71 -4.46
N LEU A 238 -6.69 -1.56 -5.37
CA LEU A 238 -6.82 -3.01 -5.24
C LEU A 238 -5.55 -3.60 -4.64
N VAL A 239 -5.71 -4.39 -3.59
CA VAL A 239 -4.63 -5.17 -2.95
C VAL A 239 -5.13 -6.58 -2.65
N ARG A 240 -4.22 -7.52 -2.34
CA ARG A 240 -4.65 -8.78 -1.76
C ARG A 240 -4.99 -8.59 -0.28
N GLY A 241 -4.05 -8.13 0.52
CA GLY A 241 -4.22 -7.81 1.94
C GLY A 241 -2.98 -8.19 2.73
N ALA A 242 -2.84 -7.62 3.92
CA ALA A 242 -1.61 -7.71 4.74
C ALA A 242 -1.82 -8.36 6.12
N TYR A 243 -3.03 -8.80 6.45
CA TYR A 243 -3.37 -9.23 7.82
C TYR A 243 -3.83 -10.70 7.90
N MET A 244 -3.52 -11.53 6.90
CA MET A 244 -4.06 -12.88 6.75
C MET A 244 -3.92 -13.75 8.01
N GLU A 245 -2.73 -13.76 8.63
CA GLU A 245 -2.49 -14.57 9.83
C GLU A 245 -3.32 -14.06 11.03
N LYS A 246 -3.42 -12.73 11.18
CA LYS A 246 -4.19 -12.08 12.23
C LYS A 246 -5.70 -12.35 12.06
N GLU A 247 -6.21 -12.29 10.83
CA GLU A 247 -7.58 -12.61 10.47
C GLU A 247 -7.95 -14.06 10.81
N ARG A 248 -7.09 -15.01 10.41
CA ARG A 248 -7.30 -16.43 10.67
C ARG A 248 -7.22 -16.75 12.18
N ALA A 249 -6.24 -16.18 12.88
CA ALA A 249 -6.11 -16.36 14.33
C ALA A 249 -7.33 -15.85 15.08
N ARG A 250 -7.83 -14.63 14.73
CA ARG A 250 -9.05 -14.08 15.34
C ARG A 250 -10.30 -14.92 15.03
N ALA A 251 -10.43 -15.42 13.81
CA ALA A 251 -11.57 -16.27 13.43
C ALA A 251 -11.62 -17.54 14.28
N ILE A 252 -10.47 -18.15 14.55
CA ILE A 252 -10.36 -19.31 15.45
C ILE A 252 -10.69 -18.91 16.88
N GLU A 253 -10.07 -17.85 17.41
CA GLU A 253 -10.28 -17.36 18.79
C GLU A 253 -11.75 -17.03 19.07
N LYS A 254 -12.42 -16.36 18.13
CA LYS A 254 -13.80 -15.88 18.28
C LYS A 254 -14.85 -16.85 17.71
N ASN A 255 -14.42 -17.99 17.17
CA ASN A 255 -15.23 -19.06 16.64
C ASN A 255 -16.23 -18.58 15.55
N TYR A 256 -15.70 -17.87 14.53
CA TYR A 256 -16.46 -17.50 13.33
C TYR A 256 -15.74 -17.94 12.04
N PRO A 257 -16.46 -18.08 10.90
CA PRO A 257 -15.83 -18.42 9.63
C PRO A 257 -14.80 -17.35 9.21
N SER A 258 -13.59 -17.79 8.85
CA SER A 258 -12.57 -16.85 8.37
C SER A 258 -13.05 -16.07 7.14
N PRO A 259 -12.91 -14.74 7.12
CA PRO A 259 -13.27 -13.92 5.96
C PRO A 259 -12.29 -14.10 4.81
N ILE A 260 -11.12 -14.73 5.05
CA ILE A 260 -10.05 -14.89 4.08
C ILE A 260 -10.36 -16.03 3.12
N GLN A 261 -10.03 -15.87 1.85
CA GLN A 261 -10.09 -16.92 0.83
C GLN A 261 -9.35 -18.19 1.28
N ASP A 262 -9.85 -19.33 0.86
CA ASP A 262 -9.31 -20.62 1.31
C ASP A 262 -7.93 -20.89 0.72
N THR A 263 -7.71 -20.44 -0.53
CA THR A 263 -6.43 -20.59 -1.23
C THR A 263 -5.88 -19.23 -1.73
N LYS A 264 -4.59 -19.23 -2.06
CA LYS A 264 -3.96 -18.09 -2.72
C LYS A 264 -4.51 -17.89 -4.13
N GLU A 265 -4.82 -18.98 -4.78
CA GLU A 265 -5.39 -19.02 -6.13
C GLU A 265 -6.75 -18.32 -6.18
N ASP A 266 -7.61 -18.54 -5.21
CA ASP A 266 -8.91 -17.85 -5.10
C ASP A 266 -8.72 -16.33 -4.93
N SER A 267 -7.74 -15.94 -4.11
CA SER A 267 -7.38 -14.51 -3.97
C SER A 267 -6.84 -13.92 -5.28
N ASP A 268 -6.08 -14.71 -6.06
CA ASP A 268 -5.56 -14.30 -7.36
C ASP A 268 -6.69 -14.14 -8.39
N ILE A 269 -7.69 -15.04 -8.35
CA ILE A 269 -8.89 -14.99 -9.21
C ILE A 269 -9.70 -13.73 -8.90
N ASP A 270 -10.07 -13.52 -7.63
CA ASP A 270 -10.86 -12.35 -7.23
C ASP A 270 -10.15 -11.04 -7.53
N TYR A 271 -8.83 -10.98 -7.33
CA TYR A 271 -8.04 -9.81 -7.69
C TYR A 271 -8.12 -9.51 -9.20
N ASN A 272 -8.00 -10.53 -10.04
CA ASN A 272 -8.08 -10.36 -11.49
C ASN A 272 -9.51 -10.01 -11.96
N LEU A 273 -10.55 -10.58 -11.36
CA LEU A 273 -11.94 -10.19 -11.62
C LEU A 273 -12.20 -8.73 -11.20
N ALA A 274 -11.62 -8.28 -10.07
CA ALA A 274 -11.71 -6.88 -9.65
C ALA A 274 -11.01 -5.93 -10.63
N LEU A 275 -9.85 -6.32 -11.21
CA LEU A 275 -9.21 -5.55 -12.28
C LEU A 275 -10.13 -5.41 -13.50
N GLU A 276 -10.79 -6.50 -13.92
CA GLU A 276 -11.75 -6.46 -15.03
C GLU A 276 -12.92 -5.51 -14.73
N GLU A 277 -13.48 -5.62 -13.53
CA GLU A 277 -14.62 -4.79 -13.10
C GLU A 277 -14.25 -3.30 -13.12
N CYS A 278 -13.06 -2.95 -12.60
CA CYS A 278 -12.56 -1.59 -12.64
C CYS A 278 -12.34 -1.09 -14.09
N VAL A 279 -11.70 -1.89 -14.94
CA VAL A 279 -11.42 -1.50 -16.32
C VAL A 279 -12.69 -1.34 -17.15
N LYS A 280 -13.70 -2.23 -16.97
CA LYS A 280 -15.02 -2.11 -17.62
C LYS A 280 -15.79 -0.84 -17.23
N ASN A 281 -15.53 -0.31 -16.05
CA ASN A 281 -16.19 0.88 -15.49
C ASN A 281 -15.26 2.11 -15.42
N LEU A 282 -14.20 2.17 -16.23
CA LEU A 282 -13.13 3.17 -16.11
C LEU A 282 -13.62 4.62 -16.31
N ASP A 283 -14.75 4.84 -16.97
CA ASP A 283 -15.41 6.13 -17.08
C ASP A 283 -15.88 6.68 -15.72
N MET A 284 -16.13 5.78 -14.76
CA MET A 284 -16.58 6.07 -13.39
C MET A 284 -15.48 5.90 -12.34
N MET A 285 -14.26 5.50 -12.73
CA MET A 285 -13.26 5.04 -11.76
C MET A 285 -11.88 5.65 -11.94
N GLY A 286 -11.14 5.70 -10.83
CA GLY A 286 -9.68 5.69 -10.81
C GLY A 286 -9.21 4.39 -10.18
N LEU A 287 -8.19 3.77 -10.76
CA LEU A 287 -7.64 2.47 -10.34
C LEU A 287 -6.17 2.57 -9.96
N CYS A 288 -5.82 2.07 -8.78
CA CYS A 288 -4.44 1.75 -8.42
C CYS A 288 -4.31 0.25 -8.15
N ALA A 289 -3.59 -0.47 -9.00
CA ALA A 289 -3.34 -1.90 -8.87
C ALA A 289 -2.11 -2.14 -7.97
N GLY A 290 -2.35 -2.31 -6.67
CA GLY A 290 -1.31 -2.59 -5.66
C GLY A 290 -0.98 -4.07 -5.60
N THR A 291 0.07 -4.51 -6.31
CA THR A 291 0.42 -5.93 -6.36
C THR A 291 1.90 -6.18 -6.69
N HIS A 292 2.43 -7.28 -6.12
CA HIS A 292 3.73 -7.87 -6.42
C HIS A 292 3.60 -9.10 -7.35
N ASN A 293 2.40 -9.40 -7.84
CA ASN A 293 2.14 -10.55 -8.71
C ASN A 293 2.35 -10.15 -10.18
N GLU A 294 3.36 -10.77 -10.83
CA GLU A 294 3.71 -10.55 -12.23
C GLU A 294 2.51 -10.85 -13.15
N LYS A 295 1.79 -11.96 -12.90
CA LYS A 295 0.67 -12.38 -13.74
C LYS A 295 -0.48 -11.39 -13.70
N SER A 296 -0.87 -10.90 -12.51
CA SER A 296 -1.91 -9.89 -12.38
C SER A 296 -1.50 -8.54 -12.98
N SER A 297 -0.20 -8.18 -12.90
CA SER A 297 0.30 -6.98 -13.56
C SER A 297 0.26 -7.10 -15.09
N LEU A 298 0.64 -8.25 -15.65
CA LEU A 298 0.50 -8.52 -17.09
C LEU A 298 -0.98 -8.56 -17.50
N TYR A 299 -1.84 -9.16 -16.69
CA TYR A 299 -3.26 -9.20 -16.97
C TYR A 299 -3.90 -7.82 -17.07
N LEU A 300 -3.53 -6.88 -16.20
CA LEU A 300 -3.97 -5.49 -16.32
C LEU A 300 -3.44 -4.84 -17.61
N VAL A 301 -2.20 -5.11 -18.00
CA VAL A 301 -1.64 -4.67 -19.30
C VAL A 301 -2.48 -5.22 -20.47
N GLU A 302 -2.84 -6.49 -20.43
CA GLU A 302 -3.70 -7.14 -21.46
C GLU A 302 -5.10 -6.51 -21.50
N LEU A 303 -5.70 -6.24 -20.33
CA LEU A 303 -6.99 -5.55 -20.25
C LEU A 303 -6.92 -4.14 -20.85
N MET A 304 -5.86 -3.37 -20.53
CA MET A 304 -5.69 -2.03 -21.11
C MET A 304 -5.58 -2.11 -22.64
N HIS A 305 -4.85 -3.07 -23.18
CA HIS A 305 -4.80 -3.30 -24.63
C HIS A 305 -6.16 -3.71 -25.20
N LYS A 306 -6.84 -4.65 -24.57
CA LYS A 306 -8.16 -5.15 -25.01
C LYS A 306 -9.21 -4.05 -25.10
N TYR A 307 -9.18 -3.09 -24.19
CA TYR A 307 -10.13 -1.98 -24.12
C TYR A 307 -9.59 -0.70 -24.79
N ALA A 308 -8.49 -0.79 -25.55
CA ALA A 308 -7.84 0.36 -26.21
C ALA A 308 -7.53 1.54 -25.27
N ILE A 309 -7.15 1.24 -24.02
CA ILE A 309 -6.77 2.23 -23.03
C ILE A 309 -5.27 2.52 -23.17
N SER A 310 -4.90 3.81 -23.22
CA SER A 310 -3.50 4.23 -23.29
C SER A 310 -2.69 3.71 -22.09
N SER A 311 -1.46 3.27 -22.32
CA SER A 311 -0.54 2.88 -21.23
C SER A 311 -0.31 4.01 -20.22
N SER A 312 -0.38 5.28 -20.67
CA SER A 312 -0.20 6.46 -19.83
C SER A 312 -1.53 7.08 -19.35
N ASP A 313 -2.65 6.35 -19.41
CA ASP A 313 -3.94 6.83 -18.89
C ASP A 313 -3.84 7.06 -17.37
N LYS A 314 -4.00 8.32 -16.97
CA LYS A 314 -3.81 8.75 -15.58
C LYS A 314 -4.85 8.20 -14.59
N ARG A 315 -5.90 7.54 -15.09
CA ARG A 315 -6.88 6.84 -14.24
C ARG A 315 -6.38 5.48 -13.76
N ILE A 316 -5.29 4.94 -14.36
CA ILE A 316 -4.72 3.63 -14.00
C ILE A 316 -3.27 3.79 -13.57
N TYR A 317 -2.97 3.27 -12.39
CA TYR A 317 -1.63 3.16 -11.84
C TYR A 317 -1.33 1.73 -11.39
N PHE A 318 -0.09 1.30 -11.59
CA PHE A 318 0.47 0.11 -10.96
C PHE A 318 1.25 0.54 -9.73
N SER A 319 1.15 -0.18 -8.61
CA SER A 319 1.95 0.15 -7.45
C SER A 319 2.57 -1.07 -6.78
N GLN A 320 3.80 -0.90 -6.32
CA GLN A 320 4.57 -1.87 -5.56
C GLN A 320 5.19 -1.16 -4.34
N LEU A 321 5.50 -1.93 -3.30
CA LEU A 321 6.20 -1.40 -2.13
C LEU A 321 7.65 -1.02 -2.49
N LEU A 322 8.17 0.01 -1.83
CA LEU A 322 9.58 0.39 -1.96
C LEU A 322 10.49 -0.80 -1.62
N GLY A 323 11.52 -1.00 -2.44
CA GLY A 323 12.51 -2.05 -2.26
C GLY A 323 12.06 -3.45 -2.63
N MET A 324 10.85 -3.62 -3.19
CA MET A 324 10.30 -4.89 -3.64
C MET A 324 9.82 -4.77 -5.09
N SER A 325 9.90 -5.89 -5.83
CA SER A 325 9.39 -6.03 -7.21
C SER A 325 9.85 -4.91 -8.16
N ASP A 326 11.12 -4.53 -8.06
CA ASP A 326 11.71 -3.53 -8.96
C ASP A 326 11.62 -3.99 -10.43
N HIS A 327 11.71 -5.30 -10.68
CA HIS A 327 11.51 -5.87 -12.02
C HIS A 327 10.12 -5.59 -12.62
N ILE A 328 9.06 -5.52 -11.80
CA ILE A 328 7.74 -5.12 -12.27
C ILE A 328 7.74 -3.61 -12.53
N SER A 329 8.10 -2.81 -11.52
CA SER A 329 8.01 -1.34 -11.57
C SER A 329 8.79 -0.75 -12.73
N TYR A 330 10.08 -1.09 -12.84
CA TYR A 330 10.96 -0.51 -13.86
C TYR A 330 10.65 -1.01 -15.27
N ASN A 331 10.18 -2.25 -15.44
CA ASN A 331 9.81 -2.76 -16.76
C ASN A 331 8.45 -2.23 -17.25
N LEU A 332 7.52 -1.93 -16.35
CA LEU A 332 6.28 -1.24 -16.71
C LEU A 332 6.55 0.21 -17.16
N THR A 333 7.41 0.96 -16.46
CA THR A 333 7.75 2.34 -16.87
C THR A 333 8.51 2.38 -18.19
N LEU A 334 9.30 1.35 -18.52
CA LEU A 334 9.96 1.24 -19.83
C LEU A 334 8.93 1.16 -20.98
N SER A 335 7.74 0.66 -20.68
CA SER A 335 6.61 0.57 -21.63
C SER A 335 5.58 1.70 -21.43
N ASN A 336 5.97 2.80 -20.76
CA ASN A 336 5.19 4.00 -20.50
C ASN A 336 3.90 3.78 -19.68
N TYR A 337 3.84 2.74 -18.84
CA TYR A 337 2.75 2.60 -17.86
C TYR A 337 3.01 3.50 -16.65
N ASN A 338 1.93 4.02 -16.05
CA ASN A 338 2.03 4.79 -14.81
C ASN A 338 2.32 3.85 -13.64
N VAL A 339 3.42 4.08 -12.96
CA VAL A 339 3.87 3.27 -11.83
C VAL A 339 4.19 4.18 -10.65
N ALA A 340 3.83 3.74 -9.45
CA ALA A 340 4.24 4.38 -8.21
C ALA A 340 4.79 3.36 -7.21
N LYS A 341 5.75 3.77 -6.38
CA LYS A 341 6.23 3.02 -5.23
C LYS A 341 5.56 3.55 -3.97
N TYR A 342 5.03 2.64 -3.17
CA TYR A 342 4.56 2.91 -1.82
C TYR A 342 5.78 3.09 -0.92
N VAL A 343 5.96 4.30 -0.39
CA VAL A 343 7.16 4.72 0.33
C VAL A 343 6.79 5.10 1.76
N PRO A 344 6.90 4.15 2.69
CA PRO A 344 6.71 4.42 4.10
C PRO A 344 7.77 5.39 4.62
N TYR A 345 7.39 6.23 5.57
CA TYR A 345 8.34 7.06 6.30
C TYR A 345 7.89 7.25 7.76
N GLY A 346 8.81 7.62 8.60
CA GLY A 346 8.58 7.87 10.02
C GLY A 346 9.78 7.47 10.88
N PRO A 347 9.79 7.84 12.17
CA PRO A 347 10.87 7.47 13.09
C PRO A 347 11.11 5.96 13.12
N VAL A 348 12.37 5.54 13.13
CA VAL A 348 12.76 4.09 13.03
C VAL A 348 11.97 3.22 14.00
N LYS A 349 11.76 3.68 15.24
CA LYS A 349 11.02 2.95 16.27
C LYS A 349 9.56 2.70 15.86
N GLU A 350 8.94 3.70 15.25
CA GLU A 350 7.50 3.68 14.94
C GLU A 350 7.20 2.94 13.63
N VAL A 351 8.17 2.90 12.71
CA VAL A 351 8.08 2.14 11.45
C VAL A 351 8.45 0.65 11.63
N LEU A 352 8.98 0.26 12.80
CA LEU A 352 9.40 -1.12 13.05
C LEU A 352 8.30 -2.16 12.83
N PRO A 353 7.03 -1.98 13.25
CA PRO A 353 5.95 -2.93 12.97
C PRO A 353 5.74 -3.16 11.47
N TYR A 354 5.80 -2.10 10.66
CA TYR A 354 5.76 -2.20 9.20
C TYR A 354 6.91 -3.06 8.67
N LEU A 355 8.15 -2.81 9.10
CA LEU A 355 9.32 -3.58 8.66
C LEU A 355 9.22 -5.07 9.04
N MET A 356 8.67 -5.37 10.21
CA MET A 356 8.45 -6.75 10.66
C MET A 356 7.42 -7.47 9.78
N ARG A 357 6.31 -6.82 9.42
CA ARG A 357 5.33 -7.40 8.48
C ARG A 357 5.96 -7.69 7.12
N ARG A 358 6.79 -6.77 6.60
CA ARG A 358 7.52 -7.00 5.32
C ARG A 358 8.43 -8.22 5.40
N ALA A 359 9.17 -8.37 6.49
CA ALA A 359 10.02 -9.54 6.69
C ALA A 359 9.19 -10.84 6.76
N GLN A 360 8.06 -10.84 7.48
CA GLN A 360 7.18 -12.00 7.60
C GLN A 360 6.49 -12.36 6.28
N GLU A 361 5.97 -11.41 5.54
CA GLU A 361 5.38 -11.64 4.21
C GLU A 361 6.37 -12.27 3.23
N ASN A 362 7.62 -11.83 3.26
CA ASN A 362 8.68 -12.43 2.45
C ASN A 362 8.99 -13.89 2.82
N THR A 363 8.67 -14.33 4.05
CA THR A 363 8.83 -15.73 4.46
C THR A 363 7.60 -16.58 4.17
N SER A 364 6.40 -16.01 4.25
CA SER A 364 5.13 -16.75 4.13
C SER A 364 4.72 -16.99 2.67
N VAL A 365 5.07 -16.09 1.75
CA VAL A 365 4.78 -16.25 0.32
C VAL A 365 5.88 -17.06 -0.35
N LYS A 366 5.72 -18.41 -0.35
CA LYS A 366 6.59 -19.31 -1.10
C LYS A 366 6.69 -18.85 -2.57
N GLY A 367 7.90 -18.50 -3.01
CA GLY A 367 8.20 -18.14 -4.40
C GLY A 367 8.54 -16.66 -4.63
N GLN A 368 8.00 -15.70 -3.90
CA GLN A 368 8.28 -14.28 -4.14
C GLN A 368 9.71 -13.89 -3.74
N THR A 369 10.15 -14.25 -2.54
CA THR A 369 11.56 -14.03 -2.12
C THR A 369 12.52 -14.80 -3.01
N GLY A 370 12.16 -16.03 -3.43
CA GLY A 370 12.94 -16.82 -4.40
C GLY A 370 13.05 -16.13 -5.75
N ARG A 371 11.97 -15.48 -6.22
CA ARG A 371 11.96 -14.72 -7.49
C ARG A 371 12.84 -13.47 -7.40
N GLU A 372 12.68 -12.66 -6.36
CA GLU A 372 13.53 -11.46 -6.13
C GLU A 372 15.02 -11.85 -6.08
N LEU A 373 15.35 -12.84 -5.27
CA LEU A 373 16.73 -13.30 -5.12
C LEU A 373 17.31 -13.85 -6.44
N SER A 374 16.52 -14.62 -7.20
CA SER A 374 16.95 -15.15 -8.50
C SER A 374 17.25 -14.06 -9.52
N LEU A 375 16.44 -12.99 -9.56
CA LEU A 375 16.65 -11.84 -10.43
C LEU A 375 17.90 -11.04 -10.04
N ILE A 376 18.12 -10.86 -8.73
CA ILE A 376 19.34 -10.20 -8.22
C ILE A 376 20.59 -11.00 -8.60
N ILE A 377 20.56 -12.34 -8.47
CA ILE A 377 21.66 -13.23 -8.88
C ILE A 377 21.91 -13.08 -10.37
N LYS A 378 20.88 -13.20 -11.21
CA LYS A 378 20.97 -13.04 -12.66
C LYS A 378 21.60 -11.70 -13.04
N GLU A 379 21.23 -10.60 -12.40
CA GLU A 379 21.79 -9.29 -12.68
C GLU A 379 23.26 -9.19 -12.23
N LYS A 380 23.63 -9.75 -11.08
CA LYS A 380 25.02 -9.80 -10.63
C LYS A 380 25.90 -10.59 -11.61
N GLU A 381 25.41 -11.73 -12.12
CA GLU A 381 26.11 -12.52 -13.15
C GLU A 381 26.23 -11.74 -14.45
N ARG A 382 25.17 -11.05 -14.91
CA ARG A 382 25.21 -10.21 -16.10
C ARG A 382 26.31 -9.14 -15.97
N ARG A 383 26.34 -8.43 -14.85
CA ARG A 383 27.37 -7.37 -14.61
C ARG A 383 28.79 -7.92 -14.48
N SER A 384 28.96 -9.13 -13.97
CA SER A 384 30.29 -9.74 -13.86
C SER A 384 30.90 -10.09 -15.22
N LYS A 385 30.06 -10.37 -16.24
CA LYS A 385 30.48 -10.66 -17.61
C LYS A 385 30.83 -9.42 -18.45
N LEU A 386 30.47 -8.22 -17.94
CA LEU A 386 30.78 -6.93 -18.59
C LEU A 386 32.08 -6.30 -18.10
N LYS A 387 32.73 -6.92 -17.11
CA LYS A 387 34.08 -6.57 -16.63
C LYS A 387 35.15 -7.39 -17.32
#